data_61ec6f2f95d05495cf0815c5a8799c76
#
_entry.id   61ec6f2f95d05495cf0815c5a8799c76
#
_cell.length_a   1.000
_cell.length_b   1.000
_cell.length_c   1.000
_cell.angle_alpha   90.00
_cell.angle_beta   90.00
_cell.angle_gamma   90.00
#
_symmetry.space_group_name_H-M   'P 1'
#
loop_
_entity.id
_entity.type
_entity.pdbx_description
1 polymer ?
#
loop_
_entity_poly.entity_id
_entity_poly.type
_entity_poly.pdbx_seq_one_letter_code
_entity_poly.pdbx_strand_id
1 'polypeptide(L)'
;MRRLLIGIVALVVVAGAAAGVLWYLHKRTPVHNKFGSSTKEFVTTAPAVKTRPRASIATRPWPMYGYDPARTHDGPQFKVRPPLKKIWTLRVGNTIEFPPVVGYGLVFVNQYRGRFFVVDAATGKRRWRKHFHHCGAASPAIGKGIVYQAYMQPYPCNRFPRTQRGFVVAMRFRTRKGVLIHGRILWRFPSGAVETSPLLVRSMLYWGTWDGRLFAVNVKNPKRPRLRWTFPADAEIDSSPAYANGRVFFGTNGGHVYALNARTGRELWRESSYSSFLHGREYFYAAPTLAYGRVYIGNTDGTLYAFGQRTGHLLWARHAGSYVYTAAAVWRGEVIIGTYDGHLIAYNAATGRTLWNHIAPAAIHGAPSVVDGIVYFSTCGGCGAHGSRYGKPGPSRTYGLDARNGHLVWTFTDGKYSPVVADSQRLYVAGRTHVYGFVPSSQYRAYVKDVLHRRKHR
;
A
#
# COMPACT_ATOMS: atom_id res chain seq x y z
N MET A 1 16.68 4.40 -66.08
CA MET A 1 17.05 5.36 -64.99
C MET A 1 15.89 5.60 -64.01
N ARG A 2 14.69 6.04 -64.43
CA ARG A 2 13.58 6.39 -63.50
C ARG A 2 13.12 5.26 -62.56
N ARG A 3 13.06 4.00 -63.03
CA ARG A 3 12.69 2.83 -62.21
C ARG A 3 13.79 2.46 -61.17
N LEU A 4 15.07 2.67 -61.52
CA LEU A 4 16.20 2.43 -60.61
C LEU A 4 16.22 3.47 -59.48
N LEU A 5 15.91 4.74 -59.78
CA LEU A 5 15.84 5.81 -58.79
C LEU A 5 14.70 5.58 -57.78
N ILE A 6 13.53 5.13 -58.26
CA ILE A 6 12.35 4.80 -57.42
C ILE A 6 12.69 3.63 -56.46
N GLY A 7 13.39 2.61 -56.97
CA GLY A 7 13.85 1.49 -56.14
C GLY A 7 14.82 1.92 -55.04
N ILE A 8 15.77 2.78 -55.35
CA ILE A 8 16.75 3.31 -54.37
C ILE A 8 16.03 4.15 -53.28
N VAL A 9 15.12 5.04 -53.69
CA VAL A 9 14.36 5.88 -52.74
C VAL A 9 13.50 5.02 -51.83
N ALA A 10 12.81 3.99 -52.36
CA ALA A 10 12.01 3.07 -51.53
C ALA A 10 12.87 2.30 -50.51
N LEU A 11 14.05 1.86 -50.92
CA LEU A 11 15.01 1.15 -50.05
C LEU A 11 15.55 2.04 -48.92
N VAL A 12 15.83 3.31 -49.19
CA VAL A 12 16.27 4.29 -48.19
C VAL A 12 15.16 4.60 -47.19
N VAL A 13 13.91 4.74 -47.66
CA VAL A 13 12.76 4.97 -46.78
C VAL A 13 12.51 3.76 -45.87
N VAL A 14 12.56 2.55 -46.40
CA VAL A 14 12.41 1.33 -45.63
C VAL A 14 13.55 1.15 -44.61
N ALA A 15 14.78 1.40 -45.02
CA ALA A 15 15.95 1.37 -44.11
C ALA A 15 15.85 2.43 -43.01
N GLY A 16 15.40 3.65 -43.33
CA GLY A 16 15.17 4.72 -42.36
C GLY A 16 14.05 4.39 -41.39
N ALA A 17 12.95 3.81 -41.86
CA ALA A 17 11.85 3.33 -41.00
C ALA A 17 12.32 2.19 -40.11
N ALA A 18 13.06 1.21 -40.61
CA ALA A 18 13.64 0.11 -39.84
C ALA A 18 14.62 0.59 -38.79
N ALA A 19 15.50 1.55 -39.13
CA ALA A 19 16.44 2.18 -38.18
C ALA A 19 15.68 2.96 -37.10
N GLY A 20 14.61 3.68 -37.43
CA GLY A 20 13.74 4.38 -36.51
C GLY A 20 13.04 3.43 -35.56
N VAL A 21 12.53 2.32 -36.05
CA VAL A 21 11.90 1.25 -35.23
C VAL A 21 12.95 0.60 -34.34
N LEU A 22 14.12 0.25 -34.85
CA LEU A 22 15.23 -0.33 -34.05
C LEU A 22 15.72 0.64 -32.97
N TRP A 23 15.86 1.93 -33.30
CA TRP A 23 16.22 2.98 -32.34
C TRP A 23 15.16 3.15 -31.28
N TYR A 24 13.87 3.13 -31.64
CA TYR A 24 12.73 3.19 -30.71
C TYR A 24 12.67 1.96 -29.82
N LEU A 25 12.87 0.75 -30.39
CA LEU A 25 12.94 -0.49 -29.64
C LEU A 25 14.17 -0.55 -28.71
N HIS A 26 15.32 -0.04 -29.17
CA HIS A 26 16.55 0.03 -28.36
C HIS A 26 16.41 1.00 -27.18
N LYS A 27 15.74 2.13 -27.35
CA LYS A 27 15.42 3.05 -26.24
C LYS A 27 14.43 2.45 -25.23
N ARG A 28 13.67 1.43 -25.62
CA ARG A 28 12.69 0.73 -24.80
C ARG A 28 13.09 -0.69 -24.42
N THR A 29 14.40 -1.02 -24.51
CA THR A 29 14.88 -2.28 -23.96
C THR A 29 14.56 -2.35 -22.47
N PRO A 30 13.89 -3.42 -22.00
CA PRO A 30 13.54 -3.55 -20.60
C PRO A 30 14.79 -3.48 -19.73
N VAL A 31 14.82 -2.56 -18.77
CA VAL A 31 15.91 -2.52 -17.80
C VAL A 31 15.60 -3.57 -16.72
N HIS A 32 15.80 -4.85 -17.05
CA HIS A 32 15.49 -5.94 -16.13
C HIS A 32 16.37 -5.95 -14.89
N ASN A 33 17.63 -5.52 -15.01
CA ASN A 33 18.56 -5.51 -13.88
C ASN A 33 19.57 -4.36 -14.00
N LYS A 34 19.27 -3.24 -13.35
CA LYS A 34 20.20 -2.13 -13.17
C LYS A 34 20.55 -2.00 -11.70
N PHE A 35 21.85 -2.08 -11.38
CA PHE A 35 22.31 -1.83 -10.01
C PHE A 35 22.52 -0.33 -9.75
N GLY A 36 22.30 0.07 -8.50
CA GLY A 36 22.47 1.43 -8.02
C GLY A 36 23.78 1.63 -7.27
N SER A 37 23.93 2.83 -6.68
CA SER A 37 25.05 3.26 -5.87
C SER A 37 24.57 3.91 -4.58
N SER A 38 25.32 3.76 -3.49
CA SER A 38 25.09 4.47 -2.21
C SER A 38 25.51 5.95 -2.26
N THR A 39 26.24 6.37 -3.30
CA THR A 39 26.71 7.76 -3.45
C THR A 39 25.78 8.63 -4.29
N LYS A 40 24.89 8.01 -5.10
CA LYS A 40 23.98 8.73 -5.99
C LYS A 40 22.58 8.79 -5.43
N GLU A 41 22.13 9.99 -5.04
CA GLU A 41 20.78 10.24 -4.48
C GLU A 41 20.38 9.24 -3.38
N PHE A 42 21.31 8.90 -2.48
CA PHE A 42 21.05 8.03 -1.35
C PHE A 42 21.35 8.76 -0.05
N VAL A 43 20.34 8.84 0.82
CA VAL A 43 20.45 9.40 2.16
C VAL A 43 20.58 8.23 3.13
N THR A 44 21.76 8.06 3.74
CA THR A 44 22.08 6.93 4.64
C THR A 44 21.23 6.88 5.91
N THR A 45 20.84 8.04 6.41
CA THR A 45 19.81 8.12 7.43
C THR A 45 18.47 7.81 6.74
N ALA A 46 17.77 6.76 7.21
CA ALA A 46 16.33 6.69 6.98
C ALA A 46 15.80 8.11 7.20
N PRO A 47 14.90 8.64 6.32
CA PRO A 47 14.34 9.94 6.58
C PRO A 47 13.96 9.88 8.04
N ALA A 48 14.53 10.78 8.85
CA ALA A 48 14.02 10.95 10.19
C ALA A 48 12.54 11.17 9.93
N VAL A 49 11.75 10.10 10.02
CA VAL A 49 10.34 10.21 10.29
C VAL A 49 10.37 11.14 11.47
N LYS A 50 10.12 12.45 11.25
CA LYS A 50 10.12 13.45 12.33
C LYS A 50 9.33 12.74 13.38
N THR A 51 10.04 12.25 14.39
CA THR A 51 9.58 11.15 15.26
C THR A 51 8.20 11.56 15.72
N ARG A 52 7.18 10.84 15.27
CA ARG A 52 5.80 11.21 15.63
C ARG A 52 5.79 11.40 17.14
N PRO A 53 5.28 12.52 17.66
CA PRO A 53 5.30 12.74 19.10
C PRO A 53 4.80 11.49 19.83
N ARG A 54 5.48 11.03 20.87
CA ARG A 54 5.15 9.80 21.62
C ARG A 54 3.66 9.73 21.97
N ALA A 55 3.04 10.85 22.34
CA ALA A 55 1.60 10.97 22.55
C ALA A 55 0.77 10.66 21.27
N SER A 56 1.26 11.01 20.09
CA SER A 56 0.59 10.70 18.82
C SER A 56 0.68 9.21 18.47
N ILE A 57 1.79 8.55 18.79
CA ILE A 57 1.96 7.10 18.62
C ILE A 57 1.06 6.34 19.59
N ALA A 58 0.99 6.77 20.86
CA ALA A 58 0.12 6.17 21.86
C ALA A 58 -1.37 6.26 21.48
N THR A 59 -1.80 7.37 20.86
CA THR A 59 -3.21 7.56 20.47
C THR A 59 -3.55 6.97 19.10
N ARG A 60 -2.62 6.94 18.17
CA ARG A 60 -2.81 6.49 16.78
C ARG A 60 -1.62 5.65 16.33
N PRO A 61 -1.44 4.46 16.85
CA PRO A 61 -0.26 3.64 16.58
C PRO A 61 -0.10 3.33 15.10
N TRP A 62 -1.15 2.91 14.40
CA TRP A 62 -1.12 2.61 12.96
C TRP A 62 -2.23 3.38 12.23
N PRO A 63 -2.03 4.68 11.90
CA PRO A 63 -3.12 5.59 11.51
C PRO A 63 -3.55 5.51 10.06
N MET A 64 -2.81 4.83 9.18
CA MET A 64 -3.08 4.76 7.75
C MET A 64 -2.40 3.56 7.11
N TYR A 65 -2.74 3.26 5.87
CA TYR A 65 -2.02 2.29 5.05
C TYR A 65 -0.53 2.58 5.03
N GLY A 66 0.30 1.55 5.16
CA GLY A 66 1.75 1.70 5.18
C GLY A 66 2.31 2.43 6.41
N TYR A 67 1.54 2.54 7.52
CA TYR A 67 1.97 3.10 8.80
C TYR A 67 2.11 4.63 8.84
N ASP A 68 2.78 5.24 7.88
CA ASP A 68 3.12 6.68 7.83
C ASP A 68 2.85 7.28 6.43
N PRO A 69 2.99 8.61 6.26
CA PRO A 69 2.78 9.23 4.95
C PRO A 69 3.75 8.79 3.86
N ALA A 70 4.94 8.31 4.22
CA ALA A 70 5.93 7.78 3.28
C ALA A 70 5.64 6.33 2.87
N ARG A 71 4.64 5.69 3.48
CA ARG A 71 4.26 4.29 3.23
C ARG A 71 5.42 3.31 3.51
N THR A 72 6.16 3.53 4.60
CA THR A 72 7.34 2.72 4.93
C THR A 72 7.02 1.29 5.33
N HIS A 73 5.77 1.01 5.73
CA HIS A 73 5.35 -0.29 6.25
C HIS A 73 6.20 -0.80 7.43
N ASP A 74 6.89 0.10 8.12
CA ASP A 74 7.72 -0.20 9.28
C ASP A 74 7.17 0.47 10.54
N GLY A 75 6.88 -0.32 11.56
CA GLY A 75 6.47 0.11 12.88
C GLY A 75 7.57 -0.11 13.93
N PRO A 76 8.70 0.62 13.86
CA PRO A 76 9.92 0.29 14.60
C PRO A 76 9.78 0.44 16.12
N GLN A 77 8.81 1.22 16.60
CA GLN A 77 8.60 1.47 18.05
C GLN A 77 7.75 0.40 18.73
N PHE A 78 7.17 -0.55 18.00
CA PHE A 78 6.34 -1.61 18.60
C PHE A 78 7.21 -2.78 19.02
N LYS A 79 6.98 -3.28 20.23
CA LYS A 79 7.69 -4.42 20.83
C LYS A 79 6.76 -5.63 20.91
N VAL A 80 6.36 -6.13 19.73
CA VAL A 80 5.39 -7.25 19.61
C VAL A 80 6.00 -8.33 18.74
N ARG A 81 6.66 -9.29 19.36
CA ARG A 81 7.36 -10.41 18.69
C ARG A 81 6.73 -11.77 19.00
N PRO A 82 6.84 -12.73 18.09
CA PRO A 82 6.56 -14.14 18.37
C PRO A 82 7.43 -14.69 19.54
N PRO A 83 6.94 -15.71 20.24
CA PRO A 83 5.68 -16.43 20.00
C PRO A 83 4.45 -15.63 20.41
N LEU A 84 3.37 -15.71 19.61
CA LEU A 84 2.15 -14.93 19.78
C LEU A 84 0.96 -15.81 20.24
N LYS A 85 0.16 -15.29 21.15
CA LYS A 85 -1.13 -15.87 21.59
C LYS A 85 -2.29 -15.08 21.00
N LYS A 86 -3.21 -15.77 20.33
CA LYS A 86 -4.46 -15.17 19.86
C LYS A 86 -5.37 -14.84 21.06
N ILE A 87 -5.86 -13.60 21.12
CA ILE A 87 -6.67 -13.08 22.22
C ILE A 87 -8.13 -12.88 21.84
N TRP A 88 -8.40 -12.61 20.57
CA TRP A 88 -9.76 -12.50 20.06
C TRP A 88 -9.84 -12.74 18.55
N THR A 89 -11.06 -13.01 18.09
CA THR A 89 -11.42 -13.16 16.68
C THR A 89 -12.71 -12.39 16.40
N LEU A 90 -12.76 -11.61 15.33
CA LEU A 90 -13.97 -10.96 14.84
C LEU A 90 -14.27 -11.42 13.41
N ARG A 91 -15.46 -11.98 13.20
CA ARG A 91 -15.97 -12.27 11.86
C ARG A 91 -16.53 -10.99 11.21
N VAL A 92 -16.02 -10.60 10.05
CA VAL A 92 -16.52 -9.46 9.24
C VAL A 92 -17.37 -9.92 8.06
N GLY A 93 -17.32 -11.21 7.72
CA GLY A 93 -18.23 -11.88 6.80
C GLY A 93 -17.95 -11.69 5.30
N ASN A 94 -16.93 -10.94 4.92
CA ASN A 94 -16.46 -10.82 3.53
C ASN A 94 -14.97 -10.48 3.49
N THR A 95 -14.37 -10.52 2.30
CA THR A 95 -12.95 -10.25 2.07
C THR A 95 -12.53 -8.90 2.66
N ILE A 96 -11.37 -8.91 3.32
CA ILE A 96 -10.63 -7.72 3.74
C ILE A 96 -9.45 -7.61 2.79
N GLU A 97 -9.48 -6.64 1.90
CA GLU A 97 -8.46 -6.49 0.84
C GLU A 97 -7.28 -5.64 1.32
N PHE A 98 -7.54 -4.61 2.07
CA PHE A 98 -6.52 -3.75 2.65
C PHE A 98 -6.48 -3.83 4.18
N PRO A 99 -5.29 -3.63 4.80
CA PRO A 99 -5.15 -3.80 6.24
C PRO A 99 -6.01 -2.80 7.03
N PRO A 100 -6.44 -3.17 8.24
CA PRO A 100 -7.08 -2.26 9.16
C PRO A 100 -6.12 -1.14 9.58
N VAL A 101 -6.65 -0.12 10.24
CA VAL A 101 -5.85 0.90 10.93
C VAL A 101 -6.19 0.91 12.41
N VAL A 102 -5.24 1.37 13.23
CA VAL A 102 -5.36 1.34 14.70
C VAL A 102 -5.20 2.74 15.26
N GLY A 103 -6.13 3.13 16.10
CA GLY A 103 -6.08 4.40 16.82
C GLY A 103 -7.14 4.53 17.89
N TYR A 104 -6.85 5.30 18.93
CA TYR A 104 -7.77 5.59 20.04
C TYR A 104 -8.28 4.34 20.77
N GLY A 105 -7.47 3.27 20.83
CA GLY A 105 -7.86 1.97 21.39
C GLY A 105 -8.87 1.20 20.53
N LEU A 106 -9.00 1.56 19.28
CA LEU A 106 -9.93 0.97 18.31
C LEU A 106 -9.19 0.45 17.08
N VAL A 107 -9.71 -0.61 16.47
CA VAL A 107 -9.33 -1.12 15.16
C VAL A 107 -10.45 -0.78 14.17
N PHE A 108 -10.11 -0.15 13.07
CA PHE A 108 -11.03 0.27 12.02
C PHE A 108 -10.82 -0.62 10.80
N VAL A 109 -11.87 -1.33 10.41
CA VAL A 109 -11.83 -2.36 9.37
C VAL A 109 -12.87 -2.05 8.30
N ASN A 110 -12.44 -1.99 7.04
CA ASN A 110 -13.33 -1.99 5.90
C ASN A 110 -13.32 -3.38 5.24
N GLN A 111 -14.48 -3.90 4.84
CA GLN A 111 -14.55 -5.12 4.05
C GLN A 111 -15.08 -4.82 2.64
N TYR A 112 -14.72 -5.66 1.68
CA TYR A 112 -14.88 -5.44 0.24
C TYR A 112 -16.29 -5.04 -0.20
N ARG A 113 -17.34 -5.61 0.42
CA ARG A 113 -18.75 -5.25 0.13
C ARG A 113 -19.25 -4.02 0.91
N GLY A 114 -18.35 -3.13 1.35
CA GLY A 114 -18.68 -1.82 1.92
C GLY A 114 -19.21 -1.81 3.35
N ARG A 115 -19.02 -2.89 4.13
CA ARG A 115 -19.27 -2.83 5.56
C ARG A 115 -18.03 -2.34 6.29
N PHE A 116 -18.21 -1.29 7.05
CA PHE A 116 -17.17 -0.71 7.89
C PHE A 116 -17.42 -1.08 9.35
N PHE A 117 -16.40 -1.53 10.04
CA PHE A 117 -16.44 -1.97 11.43
C PHE A 117 -15.50 -1.14 12.28
N VAL A 118 -15.93 -0.85 13.50
CA VAL A 118 -15.10 -0.30 14.57
C VAL A 118 -15.09 -1.29 15.72
N VAL A 119 -13.89 -1.71 16.10
CA VAL A 119 -13.64 -2.82 17.02
C VAL A 119 -12.81 -2.34 18.19
N ASP A 120 -13.15 -2.76 19.38
CA ASP A 120 -12.31 -2.52 20.56
C ASP A 120 -11.00 -3.30 20.43
N ALA A 121 -9.89 -2.58 20.45
CA ALA A 121 -8.58 -3.16 20.20
C ALA A 121 -8.13 -4.19 21.25
N ALA A 122 -8.60 -4.03 22.49
CA ALA A 122 -8.25 -4.96 23.57
C ALA A 122 -9.12 -6.23 23.57
N THR A 123 -10.39 -6.12 23.24
CA THR A 123 -11.35 -7.22 23.45
C THR A 123 -11.91 -7.84 22.19
N GLY A 124 -11.68 -7.24 21.02
CA GLY A 124 -12.28 -7.65 19.75
C GLY A 124 -13.79 -7.38 19.67
N LYS A 125 -14.39 -6.75 20.71
CA LYS A 125 -15.82 -6.45 20.71
C LYS A 125 -16.14 -5.40 19.65
N ARG A 126 -17.09 -5.73 18.76
CA ARG A 126 -17.60 -4.76 17.77
C ARG A 126 -18.33 -3.62 18.51
N ARG A 127 -17.86 -2.39 18.31
CA ARG A 127 -18.41 -1.17 18.91
C ARG A 127 -19.37 -0.44 17.98
N TRP A 128 -19.12 -0.51 16.67
CA TRP A 128 -19.94 0.15 15.66
C TRP A 128 -19.82 -0.57 14.31
N ARG A 129 -20.85 -0.46 13.47
CA ARG A 129 -20.90 -0.98 12.11
C ARG A 129 -21.76 -0.08 11.23
N LYS A 130 -21.33 0.14 10.00
CA LYS A 130 -22.13 0.80 8.96
C LYS A 130 -21.95 0.10 7.62
N HIS A 131 -23.01 -0.02 6.86
CA HIS A 131 -22.98 -0.49 5.47
C HIS A 131 -23.12 0.72 4.56
N PHE A 132 -22.18 0.88 3.62
CA PHE A 132 -22.14 2.00 2.68
C PHE A 132 -22.69 1.64 1.30
N HIS A 133 -22.98 0.35 1.04
CA HIS A 133 -23.51 -0.16 -0.23
C HIS A 133 -22.60 0.10 -1.44
N HIS A 134 -21.34 0.40 -1.21
CA HIS A 134 -20.28 0.59 -2.20
C HIS A 134 -19.13 -0.35 -1.90
N CYS A 135 -18.43 -0.75 -2.93
CA CYS A 135 -17.24 -1.59 -2.77
C CYS A 135 -16.09 -0.79 -2.16
N GLY A 136 -15.31 -1.43 -1.32
CA GLY A 136 -14.24 -0.74 -0.62
C GLY A 136 -12.99 -1.59 -0.52
N ALA A 137 -11.99 -1.27 -1.31
CA ALA A 137 -10.66 -1.89 -1.33
C ALA A 137 -9.60 -0.86 -0.93
N ALA A 138 -9.74 -0.29 0.27
CA ALA A 138 -8.82 0.73 0.78
C ALA A 138 -8.73 0.65 2.30
N SER A 139 -7.52 0.87 2.84
CA SER A 139 -7.33 1.16 4.27
C SER A 139 -7.87 2.53 4.62
N PRO A 140 -8.48 2.73 5.79
CA PRO A 140 -8.81 4.07 6.26
C PRO A 140 -7.56 4.91 6.57
N ALA A 141 -7.75 6.24 6.73
CA ALA A 141 -6.76 7.11 7.36
C ALA A 141 -7.37 7.78 8.59
N ILE A 142 -6.58 7.93 9.68
CA ILE A 142 -7.05 8.49 10.95
C ILE A 142 -6.32 9.79 11.28
N GLY A 143 -7.05 10.83 11.64
CA GLY A 143 -6.50 12.08 12.17
C GLY A 143 -7.48 12.85 13.04
N LYS A 144 -7.04 13.29 14.23
CA LYS A 144 -7.83 14.14 15.13
C LYS A 144 -9.24 13.62 15.43
N GLY A 145 -9.39 12.32 15.71
CA GLY A 145 -10.68 11.66 16.01
C GLY A 145 -11.59 11.48 14.78
N ILE A 146 -11.06 11.65 13.58
CA ILE A 146 -11.78 11.47 12.31
C ILE A 146 -11.12 10.34 11.55
N VAL A 147 -11.95 9.51 10.94
CA VAL A 147 -11.55 8.43 10.04
C VAL A 147 -12.04 8.78 8.64
N TYR A 148 -11.15 8.71 7.68
CA TYR A 148 -11.43 8.91 6.26
C TYR A 148 -11.36 7.57 5.55
N GLN A 149 -12.44 7.20 4.84
CA GLN A 149 -12.54 5.94 4.11
C GLN A 149 -12.96 6.20 2.68
N ALA A 150 -12.33 5.51 1.75
CA ALA A 150 -12.63 5.55 0.33
C ALA A 150 -13.53 4.40 -0.10
N TYR A 151 -14.39 4.66 -1.06
CA TYR A 151 -15.29 3.69 -1.68
C TYR A 151 -15.27 3.80 -3.20
N MET A 152 -15.28 2.64 -3.83
CA MET A 152 -15.38 2.49 -5.28
C MET A 152 -16.85 2.62 -5.74
N GLN A 153 -17.20 1.92 -6.79
CA GLN A 153 -18.56 1.83 -7.33
C GLN A 153 -19.54 1.14 -6.38
N PRO A 154 -20.86 1.35 -6.55
CA PRO A 154 -21.88 0.55 -5.88
C PRO A 154 -21.72 -0.95 -6.14
N TYR A 155 -22.17 -1.80 -5.19
CA TYR A 155 -22.26 -3.23 -5.40
C TYR A 155 -23.14 -3.56 -6.65
N PRO A 156 -22.79 -4.55 -7.48
CA PRO A 156 -21.69 -5.52 -7.36
C PRO A 156 -20.31 -4.96 -7.74
N CYS A 157 -19.26 -5.41 -7.01
CA CYS A 157 -17.92 -4.82 -7.08
C CYS A 157 -17.19 -5.03 -8.40
N ASN A 158 -17.48 -6.10 -9.09
CA ASN A 158 -16.91 -6.49 -10.39
C ASN A 158 -17.83 -6.14 -11.57
N ARG A 159 -18.74 -5.19 -11.39
CA ARG A 159 -19.61 -4.72 -12.47
C ARG A 159 -18.77 -4.06 -13.57
N PHE A 160 -19.04 -4.46 -14.82
CA PHE A 160 -18.43 -3.85 -15.99
C PHE A 160 -19.53 -3.36 -16.95
N PRO A 161 -19.44 -2.16 -17.55
CA PRO A 161 -18.38 -1.18 -17.37
C PRO A 161 -18.34 -0.61 -15.94
N ARG A 162 -17.15 -0.23 -15.49
CA ARG A 162 -16.94 0.39 -14.17
C ARG A 162 -17.67 1.72 -14.09
N THR A 163 -18.36 1.98 -12.97
CA THR A 163 -19.06 3.25 -12.74
C THR A 163 -18.21 4.18 -11.89
N GLN A 164 -18.23 5.47 -12.20
CA GLN A 164 -17.50 6.51 -11.44
C GLN A 164 -18.29 7.02 -10.23
N ARG A 165 -19.20 6.23 -9.65
CA ARG A 165 -20.05 6.60 -8.53
C ARG A 165 -19.41 6.25 -7.18
N GLY A 166 -18.18 6.72 -6.94
CA GLY A 166 -17.46 6.52 -5.68
C GLY A 166 -17.36 7.80 -4.85
N PHE A 167 -16.83 7.68 -3.65
CA PHE A 167 -16.66 8.81 -2.73
C PHE A 167 -15.63 8.52 -1.64
N VAL A 168 -15.12 9.60 -1.03
CA VAL A 168 -14.45 9.55 0.26
C VAL A 168 -15.38 10.03 1.34
N VAL A 169 -15.47 9.31 2.47
CA VAL A 169 -16.30 9.66 3.62
C VAL A 169 -15.45 10.02 4.84
N ALA A 170 -15.84 11.06 5.57
CA ALA A 170 -15.30 11.37 6.88
C ALA A 170 -16.28 10.97 7.98
N MET A 171 -15.77 10.23 8.96
CA MET A 171 -16.51 9.76 10.11
C MET A 171 -15.82 10.21 11.40
N ARG A 172 -16.56 10.79 12.33
CA ARG A 172 -16.04 11.16 13.66
C ARG A 172 -16.42 10.08 14.67
N PHE A 173 -15.41 9.63 15.41
CA PHE A 173 -15.60 8.71 16.52
C PHE A 173 -15.20 9.40 17.82
N ARG A 174 -16.13 9.42 18.77
CA ARG A 174 -15.90 9.93 20.13
C ARG A 174 -15.73 8.76 21.09
N THR A 175 -14.64 8.78 21.84
CA THR A 175 -14.37 7.80 22.90
C THR A 175 -14.38 8.49 24.26
N ARG A 176 -14.89 7.80 25.27
CA ARG A 176 -14.77 8.19 26.68
C ARG A 176 -14.12 7.03 27.44
N LYS A 177 -13.00 7.28 28.13
CA LYS A 177 -12.20 6.24 28.82
C LYS A 177 -11.91 5.02 27.91
N GLY A 178 -11.55 5.27 26.63
CA GLY A 178 -11.27 4.21 25.66
C GLY A 178 -12.49 3.44 25.12
N VAL A 179 -13.71 3.82 25.52
CA VAL A 179 -14.96 3.23 25.00
C VAL A 179 -15.56 4.13 23.95
N LEU A 180 -15.89 3.55 22.76
CA LEU A 180 -16.62 4.28 21.74
C LEU A 180 -18.04 4.60 22.22
N ILE A 181 -18.37 5.90 22.25
CA ILE A 181 -19.70 6.37 22.64
C ILE A 181 -20.57 6.59 21.39
N HIS A 182 -19.97 7.13 20.32
CA HIS A 182 -20.73 7.56 19.15
C HIS A 182 -19.86 7.59 17.87
N GLY A 183 -20.43 7.11 16.76
CA GLY A 183 -19.88 7.23 15.42
C GLY A 183 -20.83 8.06 14.54
N ARG A 184 -20.34 9.15 13.94
CA ARG A 184 -21.13 10.05 13.09
C ARG A 184 -20.44 10.30 11.76
N ILE A 185 -21.18 10.17 10.65
CA ILE A 185 -20.74 10.65 9.33
C ILE A 185 -20.77 12.19 9.35
N LEU A 186 -19.66 12.80 8.97
CA LEU A 186 -19.55 14.25 8.83
C LEU A 186 -19.90 14.72 7.42
N TRP A 187 -19.37 14.02 6.41
CA TRP A 187 -19.61 14.30 5.00
C TRP A 187 -19.24 13.10 4.13
N ARG A 188 -19.74 13.14 2.89
CA ARG A 188 -19.28 12.33 1.76
C ARG A 188 -18.81 13.29 0.67
N PHE A 189 -17.65 13.02 0.08
CA PHE A 189 -17.09 13.81 -1.01
C PHE A 189 -17.15 12.97 -2.30
N PRO A 190 -18.08 13.24 -3.21
CA PRO A 190 -18.17 12.55 -4.50
C PRO A 190 -16.93 12.90 -5.34
N SER A 191 -16.18 11.90 -5.78
CA SER A 191 -14.94 12.12 -6.53
C SER A 191 -14.73 11.15 -7.69
N GLY A 192 -15.66 10.25 -7.93
CA GLY A 192 -15.43 9.07 -8.75
C GLY A 192 -15.11 7.85 -7.90
N ALA A 193 -14.92 6.71 -8.54
CA ALA A 193 -14.57 5.46 -7.85
C ALA A 193 -13.15 5.53 -7.28
N VAL A 194 -12.99 5.21 -6.00
CA VAL A 194 -11.73 5.33 -5.26
C VAL A 194 -11.30 3.97 -4.71
N GLU A 195 -10.25 3.39 -5.27
CA GLU A 195 -9.62 2.17 -4.76
C GLU A 195 -8.40 2.48 -3.88
N THR A 196 -7.81 3.65 -4.05
CA THR A 196 -6.64 4.08 -3.28
C THR A 196 -6.95 4.31 -1.81
N SER A 197 -6.03 3.92 -0.94
CA SER A 197 -6.07 4.25 0.49
C SER A 197 -5.77 5.74 0.69
N PRO A 198 -6.69 6.52 1.29
CA PRO A 198 -6.49 7.95 1.49
C PRO A 198 -5.22 8.26 2.26
N LEU A 199 -4.51 9.30 1.84
CA LEU A 199 -3.29 9.79 2.49
C LEU A 199 -3.59 11.07 3.25
N LEU A 200 -3.48 11.04 4.57
CA LEU A 200 -3.65 12.21 5.43
C LEU A 200 -2.30 12.77 5.87
N VAL A 201 -1.99 14.00 5.41
CA VAL A 201 -0.79 14.73 5.82
C VAL A 201 -1.20 16.04 6.46
N ARG A 202 -1.00 16.19 7.79
CA ARG A 202 -1.48 17.35 8.57
C ARG A 202 -2.99 17.54 8.40
N SER A 203 -3.40 18.47 7.56
CA SER A 203 -4.81 18.77 7.23
C SER A 203 -5.13 18.60 5.74
N MET A 204 -4.25 18.00 4.98
CA MET A 204 -4.47 17.68 3.58
C MET A 204 -4.77 16.19 3.43
N LEU A 205 -5.80 15.87 2.68
CA LEU A 205 -6.20 14.52 2.32
C LEU A 205 -6.02 14.35 0.81
N TYR A 206 -5.31 13.28 0.40
CA TYR A 206 -5.05 12.97 -1.00
C TYR A 206 -5.60 11.58 -1.33
N TRP A 207 -6.12 11.40 -2.54
CA TRP A 207 -6.54 10.11 -3.09
C TRP A 207 -6.59 10.13 -4.60
N GLY A 208 -6.38 9.00 -5.24
CA GLY A 208 -6.53 8.77 -6.68
C GLY A 208 -7.87 8.11 -7.01
N THR A 209 -8.30 8.21 -8.25
CA THR A 209 -9.57 7.68 -8.76
C THR A 209 -9.37 6.89 -10.05
N TRP A 210 -10.34 6.04 -10.38
CA TRP A 210 -10.34 5.24 -11.60
C TRP A 210 -10.47 6.05 -12.90
N ASP A 211 -10.94 7.29 -12.82
CA ASP A 211 -10.95 8.22 -13.96
C ASP A 211 -9.65 9.03 -14.09
N GLY A 212 -8.58 8.59 -13.43
CA GLY A 212 -7.24 9.18 -13.57
C GLY A 212 -7.04 10.51 -12.87
N ARG A 213 -7.83 10.87 -11.86
CA ARG A 213 -7.65 12.14 -11.13
C ARG A 213 -7.07 11.92 -9.75
N LEU A 214 -6.03 12.68 -9.41
CA LEU A 214 -5.56 12.80 -8.03
C LEU A 214 -6.20 14.04 -7.39
N PHE A 215 -6.85 13.84 -6.26
CA PHE A 215 -7.51 14.89 -5.47
C PHE A 215 -6.64 15.33 -4.28
N ALA A 216 -6.64 16.62 -3.98
CA ALA A 216 -6.11 17.20 -2.76
C ALA A 216 -7.16 18.06 -2.07
N VAL A 217 -7.60 17.63 -0.89
CA VAL A 217 -8.69 18.27 -0.15
C VAL A 217 -8.20 18.72 1.22
N ASN A 218 -8.45 19.99 1.56
CA ASN A 218 -8.17 20.52 2.89
C ASN A 218 -9.29 20.14 3.86
N VAL A 219 -8.95 19.42 4.90
CA VAL A 219 -9.84 18.93 5.97
C VAL A 219 -9.54 19.58 7.33
N LYS A 220 -8.90 20.78 7.34
CA LYS A 220 -8.64 21.54 8.57
C LYS A 220 -9.93 21.81 9.33
N ASN A 221 -10.98 22.23 8.63
CA ASN A 221 -12.34 22.22 9.17
C ASN A 221 -12.97 20.84 8.88
N PRO A 222 -13.19 20.01 9.91
CA PRO A 222 -13.64 18.64 9.72
C PRO A 222 -15.11 18.53 9.23
N LYS A 223 -15.89 19.61 9.27
CA LYS A 223 -17.28 19.62 8.78
C LYS A 223 -17.40 20.18 7.36
N ARG A 224 -16.39 20.90 6.87
CA ARG A 224 -16.39 21.60 5.57
C ARG A 224 -15.09 21.30 4.82
N PRO A 225 -14.98 20.16 4.12
CA PRO A 225 -13.84 19.86 3.28
C PRO A 225 -13.77 20.88 2.14
N ARG A 226 -12.56 21.30 1.76
CA ARG A 226 -12.35 22.25 0.67
C ARG A 226 -11.39 21.65 -0.35
N LEU A 227 -11.84 21.46 -1.57
CA LEU A 227 -10.98 21.09 -2.68
C LEU A 227 -9.90 22.17 -2.84
N ARG A 228 -8.65 21.74 -2.94
CA ARG A 228 -7.50 22.63 -3.19
C ARG A 228 -7.05 22.57 -4.62
N TRP A 229 -6.90 21.35 -5.11
CA TRP A 229 -6.56 21.07 -6.51
C TRP A 229 -6.92 19.64 -6.88
N THR A 230 -7.03 19.41 -8.17
CA THR A 230 -7.05 18.10 -8.82
C THR A 230 -5.95 18.07 -9.87
N PHE A 231 -5.40 16.89 -10.11
CA PHE A 231 -4.41 16.64 -11.16
C PHE A 231 -4.94 15.53 -12.07
N PRO A 232 -5.07 15.76 -13.40
CA PRO A 232 -5.43 14.72 -14.36
C PRO A 232 -4.16 13.92 -14.70
N ALA A 233 -4.16 12.62 -14.38
CA ALA A 233 -3.11 11.70 -14.78
C ALA A 233 -3.46 11.06 -16.14
N ASP A 234 -2.52 10.31 -16.69
CA ASP A 234 -2.65 9.64 -17.99
C ASP A 234 -3.61 8.45 -17.99
N ALA A 235 -3.86 7.84 -16.84
CA ALA A 235 -4.72 6.65 -16.68
C ALA A 235 -5.25 6.51 -15.26
N GLU A 236 -6.01 5.45 -15.01
CA GLU A 236 -6.52 5.05 -13.68
C GLU A 236 -5.42 5.09 -12.61
N ILE A 237 -5.78 5.61 -11.41
CA ILE A 237 -4.90 5.65 -10.25
C ILE A 237 -5.41 4.64 -9.21
N ASP A 238 -4.82 3.44 -9.19
CA ASP A 238 -5.05 2.42 -8.17
C ASP A 238 -3.94 2.45 -7.09
N SER A 239 -2.79 2.99 -7.46
CA SER A 239 -1.65 3.21 -6.57
C SER A 239 -1.97 4.20 -5.45
N SER A 240 -1.98 3.74 -4.20
CA SER A 240 -2.24 4.62 -3.06
C SER A 240 -1.13 5.67 -2.90
N PRO A 241 -1.46 6.97 -2.84
CA PRO A 241 -0.45 8.03 -2.83
C PRO A 241 0.43 7.99 -1.57
N ALA A 242 1.70 8.40 -1.71
CA ALA A 242 2.66 8.59 -0.63
C ALA A 242 3.18 10.03 -0.60
N TYR A 243 3.70 10.48 0.54
CA TYR A 243 4.18 11.85 0.73
C TYR A 243 5.52 11.92 1.44
N ALA A 244 6.43 12.69 0.87
CA ALA A 244 7.67 13.12 1.52
C ALA A 244 8.11 14.50 1.02
N ASN A 245 8.75 15.29 1.86
CA ASN A 245 9.44 16.54 1.49
C ASN A 245 8.62 17.50 0.62
N GLY A 246 7.32 17.68 0.93
CA GLY A 246 6.45 18.60 0.18
C GLY A 246 5.94 18.06 -1.15
N ARG A 247 6.13 16.77 -1.43
CA ARG A 247 5.74 16.11 -2.67
C ARG A 247 4.79 14.96 -2.42
N VAL A 248 3.86 14.73 -3.36
CA VAL A 248 2.99 13.56 -3.41
C VAL A 248 3.43 12.70 -4.59
N PHE A 249 3.53 11.39 -4.34
CA PHE A 249 3.95 10.40 -5.33
C PHE A 249 2.86 9.36 -5.52
N PHE A 250 2.67 8.88 -6.74
CA PHE A 250 1.73 7.80 -7.08
C PHE A 250 2.09 7.17 -8.43
N GLY A 251 1.59 5.97 -8.66
CA GLY A 251 1.68 5.28 -9.95
C GLY A 251 0.33 5.30 -10.68
N THR A 252 0.33 4.96 -11.96
CA THR A 252 -0.87 4.84 -12.80
C THR A 252 -0.90 3.53 -13.57
N ASN A 253 -2.08 3.14 -14.02
CA ASN A 253 -2.26 2.01 -14.93
C ASN A 253 -1.80 2.32 -16.38
N GLY A 254 -1.36 3.53 -16.65
CA GLY A 254 -0.64 3.92 -17.87
C GLY A 254 0.85 3.60 -17.84
N GLY A 255 1.36 3.04 -16.73
CA GLY A 255 2.77 2.70 -16.58
C GLY A 255 3.66 3.89 -16.20
N HIS A 256 3.10 4.91 -15.55
CA HIS A 256 3.85 6.09 -15.12
C HIS A 256 3.87 6.24 -13.60
N VAL A 257 4.98 6.79 -13.10
CA VAL A 257 5.15 7.27 -11.71
C VAL A 257 5.25 8.77 -11.73
N TYR A 258 4.48 9.43 -10.89
CA TYR A 258 4.40 10.89 -10.79
C TYR A 258 4.93 11.40 -9.46
N ALA A 259 5.55 12.58 -9.49
CA ALA A 259 5.77 13.42 -8.32
C ALA A 259 5.16 14.79 -8.54
N LEU A 260 4.25 15.18 -7.64
CA LEU A 260 3.61 16.50 -7.69
C LEU A 260 4.02 17.34 -6.48
N ASN A 261 4.05 18.65 -6.64
CA ASN A 261 4.10 19.59 -5.53
C ASN A 261 2.81 19.45 -4.69
N ALA A 262 2.93 19.02 -3.45
CA ALA A 262 1.79 18.70 -2.59
C ALA A 262 0.88 19.91 -2.29
N ARG A 263 1.40 21.15 -2.38
CA ARG A 263 0.65 22.37 -2.11
C ARG A 263 -0.13 22.86 -3.32
N THR A 264 0.46 22.76 -4.51
CA THR A 264 -0.08 23.36 -5.75
C THR A 264 -0.68 22.36 -6.73
N GLY A 265 -0.33 21.07 -6.63
CA GLY A 265 -0.69 20.04 -7.62
C GLY A 265 0.16 20.07 -8.90
N ARG A 266 1.13 21.00 -9.02
CA ARG A 266 2.00 21.06 -10.21
C ARG A 266 2.88 19.83 -10.31
N GLU A 267 2.95 19.21 -11.49
CA GLU A 267 3.88 18.13 -11.80
C GLU A 267 5.32 18.62 -11.64
N LEU A 268 6.13 17.83 -10.94
CA LEU A 268 7.56 18.07 -10.76
C LEU A 268 8.38 17.17 -11.68
N TRP A 269 7.94 15.92 -11.79
CA TRP A 269 8.48 14.96 -12.73
C TRP A 269 7.50 13.79 -12.92
N ARG A 270 7.67 13.11 -14.03
CA ARG A 270 6.99 11.87 -14.40
C ARG A 270 7.99 10.93 -15.06
N GLU A 271 7.97 9.66 -14.66
CA GLU A 271 8.80 8.61 -15.24
C GLU A 271 7.95 7.42 -15.63
N SER A 272 8.35 6.72 -16.66
CA SER A 272 7.67 5.51 -17.14
C SER A 272 8.36 4.23 -16.66
N SER A 273 7.63 3.10 -16.69
CA SER A 273 8.25 1.78 -16.65
C SER A 273 9.19 1.61 -17.85
N TYR A 274 10.25 0.85 -17.67
CA TYR A 274 11.22 0.53 -18.73
C TYR A 274 10.97 -0.85 -19.34
N SER A 275 9.73 -1.25 -19.37
CA SER A 275 9.31 -2.54 -19.88
C SER A 275 9.17 -2.54 -21.41
N SER A 276 9.21 -3.74 -22.01
CA SER A 276 9.12 -3.92 -23.46
C SER A 276 7.72 -3.58 -23.97
N PHE A 277 7.64 -2.86 -25.08
CA PHE A 277 6.42 -2.59 -25.84
C PHE A 277 5.62 -3.86 -26.19
N LEU A 278 6.28 -5.01 -26.27
CA LEU A 278 5.67 -6.29 -26.66
C LEU A 278 4.92 -7.02 -25.54
N HIS A 279 5.04 -6.59 -24.29
CA HIS A 279 4.49 -7.31 -23.12
C HIS A 279 3.16 -6.77 -22.57
N GLY A 280 2.48 -5.88 -23.28
CA GLY A 280 1.16 -5.36 -22.89
C GLY A 280 1.23 -4.21 -21.89
N ARG A 281 0.07 -3.84 -21.33
CA ARG A 281 -0.03 -2.73 -20.37
C ARG A 281 0.59 -3.15 -19.04
N GLU A 282 1.60 -2.46 -18.64
CA GLU A 282 2.34 -2.67 -17.39
C GLU A 282 2.02 -1.55 -16.42
N TYR A 283 1.43 -1.92 -15.29
CA TYR A 283 0.83 -0.98 -14.34
C TYR A 283 1.74 -0.74 -13.14
N PHE A 284 1.81 0.51 -12.71
CA PHE A 284 2.25 0.82 -11.35
C PHE A 284 1.05 0.81 -10.39
N TYR A 285 0.54 -0.40 -10.13
CA TYR A 285 -0.54 -0.62 -9.18
C TYR A 285 -0.09 -0.47 -7.74
N ALA A 286 1.13 -0.91 -7.42
CA ALA A 286 1.71 -0.81 -6.10
C ALA A 286 1.77 0.63 -5.59
N ALA A 287 1.52 0.85 -4.30
CA ALA A 287 1.77 2.15 -3.70
C ALA A 287 3.29 2.42 -3.63
N PRO A 288 3.77 3.64 -3.93
CA PRO A 288 5.17 3.98 -3.76
C PRO A 288 5.54 4.00 -2.28
N THR A 289 6.72 3.48 -1.96
CA THR A 289 7.35 3.56 -0.65
C THR A 289 8.51 4.53 -0.70
N LEU A 290 8.54 5.50 0.21
CA LEU A 290 9.50 6.60 0.20
C LEU A 290 10.51 6.45 1.34
N ALA A 291 11.76 6.21 1.01
CA ALA A 291 12.84 6.13 1.99
C ALA A 291 14.18 6.48 1.35
N TYR A 292 15.16 6.86 2.15
CA TYR A 292 16.55 7.10 1.73
C TYR A 292 16.71 8.04 0.52
N GLY A 293 15.80 9.02 0.35
CA GLY A 293 15.79 9.92 -0.80
C GLY A 293 15.25 9.29 -2.09
N ARG A 294 14.64 8.11 -2.02
CA ARG A 294 14.17 7.32 -3.16
C ARG A 294 12.69 6.98 -3.09
N VAL A 295 12.13 6.70 -4.26
CA VAL A 295 10.80 6.14 -4.49
C VAL A 295 10.98 4.68 -4.92
N TYR A 296 10.54 3.74 -4.10
CA TYR A 296 10.52 2.32 -4.43
C TYR A 296 9.10 1.94 -4.83
N ILE A 297 8.94 1.35 -6.01
CA ILE A 297 7.61 1.00 -6.53
C ILE A 297 7.67 -0.26 -7.40
N GLY A 298 6.80 -1.20 -7.13
CA GLY A 298 6.63 -2.41 -7.92
C GLY A 298 5.76 -2.19 -9.15
N ASN A 299 6.01 -2.97 -10.18
CA ASN A 299 5.26 -2.93 -11.44
C ASN A 299 4.76 -4.32 -11.83
N THR A 300 3.74 -4.39 -12.66
CA THR A 300 3.20 -5.66 -13.20
C THR A 300 4.12 -6.34 -14.21
N ASP A 301 5.20 -5.67 -14.65
CA ASP A 301 6.28 -6.29 -15.41
C ASP A 301 7.18 -7.22 -14.57
N GLY A 302 6.90 -7.35 -13.28
CA GLY A 302 7.71 -8.13 -12.34
C GLY A 302 8.94 -7.40 -11.81
N THR A 303 9.05 -6.09 -12.03
CA THR A 303 10.22 -5.30 -11.64
C THR A 303 9.93 -4.40 -10.44
N LEU A 304 10.86 -4.33 -9.51
CA LEU A 304 10.94 -3.28 -8.51
C LEU A 304 11.84 -2.16 -9.02
N TYR A 305 11.30 -0.96 -9.10
CA TYR A 305 11.99 0.25 -9.52
C TYR A 305 12.36 1.13 -8.33
N ALA A 306 13.52 1.79 -8.41
CA ALA A 306 13.94 2.82 -7.47
C ALA A 306 14.28 4.11 -8.23
N PHE A 307 13.46 5.14 -8.04
CA PHE A 307 13.66 6.46 -8.62
C PHE A 307 14.16 7.46 -7.56
N GLY A 308 14.89 8.48 -7.98
CA GLY A 308 15.26 9.59 -7.11
C GLY A 308 14.03 10.43 -6.71
N GLN A 309 13.77 10.64 -5.42
CA GLN A 309 12.61 11.45 -4.98
C GLN A 309 12.65 12.87 -5.55
N ARG A 310 13.84 13.44 -5.70
CA ARG A 310 14.00 14.81 -6.18
C ARG A 310 13.95 14.93 -7.69
N THR A 311 14.58 14.02 -8.39
CA THR A 311 14.84 14.12 -9.84
C THR A 311 13.93 13.26 -10.71
N GLY A 312 13.39 12.14 -10.16
CA GLY A 312 12.72 11.11 -10.93
C GLY A 312 13.68 10.12 -11.62
N HIS A 313 14.97 10.39 -11.67
CA HIS A 313 15.91 9.53 -12.39
C HIS A 313 15.86 8.09 -11.89
N LEU A 314 15.86 7.13 -12.82
CA LEU A 314 15.99 5.71 -12.48
C LEU A 314 17.37 5.44 -11.90
N LEU A 315 17.42 5.09 -10.61
CA LEU A 315 18.65 4.80 -9.88
C LEU A 315 19.00 3.32 -9.94
N TRP A 316 18.01 2.43 -9.79
CA TRP A 316 18.16 1.01 -10.05
C TRP A 316 16.80 0.34 -10.35
N ALA A 317 16.85 -0.83 -10.97
CA ALA A 317 15.70 -1.68 -11.23
C ALA A 317 16.09 -3.14 -11.04
N ARG A 318 15.20 -3.95 -10.46
CA ARG A 318 15.42 -5.38 -10.23
C ARG A 318 14.21 -6.18 -10.67
N HIS A 319 14.40 -7.03 -11.65
CA HIS A 319 13.39 -8.02 -11.99
C HIS A 319 13.31 -9.06 -10.87
N ALA A 320 12.13 -9.19 -10.30
CA ALA A 320 11.87 -10.01 -9.10
C ALA A 320 11.14 -11.33 -9.42
N GLY A 321 10.81 -11.55 -10.67
CA GLY A 321 10.06 -12.70 -11.15
C GLY A 321 8.70 -12.30 -11.73
N SER A 322 7.61 -12.72 -11.10
CA SER A 322 6.25 -12.37 -11.50
C SER A 322 5.81 -11.01 -10.95
N TYR A 323 4.59 -10.60 -11.22
CA TYR A 323 3.99 -9.32 -10.84
C TYR A 323 4.35 -8.85 -9.43
N VAL A 324 4.79 -7.59 -9.30
CA VAL A 324 5.03 -6.90 -8.03
C VAL A 324 3.87 -5.94 -7.75
N TYR A 325 2.76 -6.47 -7.23
CA TYR A 325 1.59 -5.68 -6.80
C TYR A 325 1.78 -5.06 -5.42
N THR A 326 2.76 -5.55 -4.67
CA THR A 326 2.96 -5.15 -3.28
C THR A 326 3.66 -3.81 -3.20
N ALA A 327 3.18 -2.92 -2.31
CA ALA A 327 4.03 -1.84 -1.83
C ALA A 327 5.23 -2.44 -1.07
N ALA A 328 6.37 -1.79 -1.12
CA ALA A 328 7.55 -2.27 -0.41
C ALA A 328 7.48 -1.93 1.09
N ALA A 329 8.01 -2.80 1.94
CA ALA A 329 8.38 -2.43 3.31
C ALA A 329 9.86 -2.01 3.35
N VAL A 330 10.19 -1.07 4.24
CA VAL A 330 11.57 -0.59 4.40
C VAL A 330 12.04 -0.85 5.82
N TRP A 331 13.20 -1.47 5.96
CA TRP A 331 13.79 -1.75 7.26
C TRP A 331 15.32 -1.67 7.21
N ARG A 332 15.94 -0.81 8.03
CA ARG A 332 17.41 -0.70 8.23
C ARG A 332 18.26 -0.76 6.96
N GLY A 333 17.90 -0.01 5.93
CA GLY A 333 18.63 0.00 4.64
C GLY A 333 18.23 -1.10 3.67
N GLU A 334 17.16 -1.83 3.98
CA GLU A 334 16.57 -2.86 3.14
C GLU A 334 15.23 -2.42 2.57
N VAL A 335 14.88 -2.94 1.41
CA VAL A 335 13.57 -2.82 0.74
C VAL A 335 13.04 -4.23 0.50
N ILE A 336 11.88 -4.54 1.07
CA ILE A 336 11.31 -5.89 1.07
C ILE A 336 10.01 -5.89 0.27
N ILE A 337 9.88 -6.77 -0.72
CA ILE A 337 8.70 -6.94 -1.56
C ILE A 337 8.24 -8.38 -1.64
N GLY A 338 6.97 -8.56 -1.96
CA GLY A 338 6.41 -9.86 -2.34
C GLY A 338 6.06 -9.91 -3.83
N THR A 339 6.06 -11.10 -4.42
CA THR A 339 5.72 -11.32 -5.83
C THR A 339 4.62 -12.35 -6.01
N TYR A 340 3.99 -12.39 -7.18
CA TYR A 340 2.90 -13.33 -7.45
C TYR A 340 3.36 -14.79 -7.64
N ASP A 341 4.62 -15.03 -7.93
CA ASP A 341 5.23 -16.37 -7.91
C ASP A 341 5.67 -16.83 -6.52
N GLY A 342 5.41 -16.01 -5.49
CA GLY A 342 5.56 -16.36 -4.09
C GLY A 342 6.93 -16.04 -3.49
N HIS A 343 7.74 -15.20 -4.13
CA HIS A 343 8.99 -14.74 -3.54
C HIS A 343 8.74 -13.57 -2.60
N LEU A 344 9.31 -13.62 -1.39
CA LEU A 344 9.51 -12.45 -0.54
C LEU A 344 11.00 -12.14 -0.56
N ILE A 345 11.35 -10.99 -1.13
CA ILE A 345 12.75 -10.64 -1.41
C ILE A 345 13.13 -9.36 -0.69
N ALA A 346 14.27 -9.37 0.00
CA ALA A 346 14.91 -8.16 0.52
C ALA A 346 16.06 -7.74 -0.38
N TYR A 347 16.04 -6.47 -0.75
CA TYR A 347 17.10 -5.81 -1.50
C TYR A 347 17.80 -4.75 -0.67
N ASN A 348 19.09 -4.57 -0.86
CA ASN A 348 19.79 -3.40 -0.36
C ASN A 348 19.18 -2.13 -0.99
N ALA A 349 18.69 -1.22 -0.17
CA ALA A 349 17.97 -0.03 -0.61
C ALA A 349 18.81 0.90 -1.50
N ALA A 350 20.15 0.93 -1.32
CA ALA A 350 21.04 1.75 -2.11
C ALA A 350 21.37 1.14 -3.48
N THR A 351 21.62 -0.16 -3.51
CA THR A 351 22.21 -0.81 -4.69
C THR A 351 21.26 -1.71 -5.47
N GLY A 352 20.14 -2.14 -4.86
CA GLY A 352 19.26 -3.15 -5.42
C GLY A 352 19.85 -4.57 -5.39
N ARG A 353 20.98 -4.80 -4.70
CA ARG A 353 21.52 -6.17 -4.54
C ARG A 353 20.60 -6.97 -3.63
N THR A 354 20.30 -8.21 -4.02
CA THR A 354 19.52 -9.13 -3.19
C THR A 354 20.30 -9.46 -1.93
N LEU A 355 19.65 -9.34 -0.78
CA LEU A 355 20.20 -9.70 0.54
C LEU A 355 19.73 -11.09 0.96
N TRP A 356 18.46 -11.36 0.80
CA TRP A 356 17.86 -12.67 1.03
C TRP A 356 16.58 -12.83 0.19
N ASN A 357 16.17 -14.08 -0.03
CA ASN A 357 14.95 -14.45 -0.74
C ASN A 357 14.30 -15.65 -0.05
N HIS A 358 13.04 -15.50 0.33
CA HIS A 358 12.22 -16.56 0.90
C HIS A 358 11.15 -16.97 -0.09
N ILE A 359 10.99 -18.28 -0.34
CA ILE A 359 10.00 -18.82 -1.25
C ILE A 359 8.77 -19.26 -0.45
N ALA A 360 7.69 -18.53 -0.57
CA ALA A 360 6.42 -18.86 0.04
C ALA A 360 5.64 -19.92 -0.79
N PRO A 361 4.71 -20.67 -0.17
CA PRO A 361 3.98 -21.72 -0.86
C PRO A 361 2.89 -21.20 -1.83
N ALA A 362 2.59 -19.90 -1.85
CA ALA A 362 1.61 -19.30 -2.74
C ALA A 362 1.93 -17.82 -3.02
N ALA A 363 1.21 -17.21 -3.97
CA ALA A 363 1.36 -15.81 -4.37
C ALA A 363 1.29 -14.84 -3.17
N ILE A 364 2.09 -13.79 -3.20
CA ILE A 364 2.08 -12.69 -2.24
C ILE A 364 1.47 -11.46 -2.92
N HIS A 365 0.25 -11.09 -2.55
CA HIS A 365 -0.48 -9.96 -3.15
C HIS A 365 -0.41 -8.70 -2.28
N GLY A 366 -0.47 -8.84 -0.97
CA GLY A 366 -0.48 -7.71 -0.02
C GLY A 366 0.92 -7.25 0.35
N ALA A 367 1.08 -5.96 0.61
CA ALA A 367 2.35 -5.39 1.02
C ALA A 367 2.86 -6.02 2.32
N PRO A 368 4.14 -6.38 2.45
CA PRO A 368 4.72 -6.79 3.72
C PRO A 368 4.71 -5.64 4.73
N SER A 369 4.75 -5.96 6.03
CA SER A 369 4.90 -4.99 7.12
C SER A 369 5.97 -5.45 8.10
N VAL A 370 6.79 -4.54 8.59
CA VAL A 370 7.79 -4.84 9.61
C VAL A 370 7.33 -4.35 10.98
N VAL A 371 7.35 -5.24 11.96
CA VAL A 371 7.08 -4.92 13.38
C VAL A 371 8.15 -5.58 14.24
N ASP A 372 8.89 -4.79 14.97
CA ASP A 372 9.97 -5.25 15.87
C ASP A 372 11.01 -6.17 15.19
N GLY A 373 11.37 -5.88 13.94
CA GLY A 373 12.35 -6.65 13.17
C GLY A 373 11.83 -7.99 12.62
N ILE A 374 10.51 -8.21 12.67
CA ILE A 374 9.84 -9.31 11.98
C ILE A 374 9.08 -8.75 10.80
N VAL A 375 9.36 -9.26 9.60
CA VAL A 375 8.58 -8.93 8.41
C VAL A 375 7.42 -9.91 8.29
N TYR A 376 6.21 -9.36 8.27
CA TYR A 376 4.97 -10.13 8.12
C TYR A 376 4.41 -9.95 6.72
N PHE A 377 3.92 -11.04 6.16
CA PHE A 377 3.23 -11.06 4.87
C PHE A 377 2.17 -12.15 4.86
N SER A 378 1.24 -12.06 3.91
CA SER A 378 0.22 -13.10 3.72
C SER A 378 0.30 -13.65 2.30
N THR A 379 0.10 -14.97 2.20
CA THR A 379 -0.07 -15.63 0.89
C THR A 379 -1.54 -15.65 0.50
N CYS A 380 -1.79 -15.72 -0.79
CA CYS A 380 -3.12 -15.72 -1.36
C CYS A 380 -3.26 -16.79 -2.45
N GLY A 381 -3.88 -17.89 -2.12
CA GLY A 381 -4.19 -18.95 -3.07
C GLY A 381 -5.42 -18.62 -3.94
N GLY A 382 -5.29 -17.68 -4.87
CA GLY A 382 -6.39 -17.22 -5.72
C GLY A 382 -6.80 -15.78 -5.42
N CYS A 383 -5.92 -14.83 -5.69
CA CYS A 383 -6.11 -13.41 -5.53
C CYS A 383 -6.67 -12.78 -6.80
N GLY A 384 -7.99 -12.54 -6.84
CA GLY A 384 -8.63 -11.85 -7.96
C GLY A 384 -8.42 -12.55 -9.32
N ALA A 385 -8.85 -11.92 -10.40
CA ALA A 385 -8.71 -12.47 -11.75
C ALA A 385 -7.26 -12.61 -12.22
N HIS A 386 -6.40 -11.65 -11.88
CA HIS A 386 -4.98 -11.70 -12.20
C HIS A 386 -4.21 -12.70 -11.33
N GLY A 387 -4.50 -12.78 -10.04
CA GLY A 387 -3.84 -13.73 -9.13
C GLY A 387 -4.19 -15.19 -9.43
N SER A 388 -5.40 -15.48 -9.89
CA SER A 388 -5.79 -16.82 -10.33
C SER A 388 -5.14 -17.23 -11.66
N ARG A 389 -4.78 -16.26 -12.51
CA ARG A 389 -4.18 -16.52 -13.83
C ARG A 389 -2.65 -16.52 -13.81
N TYR A 390 -2.02 -15.66 -13.00
CA TYR A 390 -0.58 -15.41 -13.01
C TYR A 390 0.11 -15.65 -11.68
N GLY A 391 -0.66 -15.92 -10.61
CA GLY A 391 -0.11 -16.13 -9.29
C GLY A 391 0.10 -17.60 -8.97
N LYS A 392 1.11 -17.90 -8.17
CA LYS A 392 1.37 -19.23 -7.62
C LYS A 392 0.17 -19.67 -6.77
N PRO A 393 -0.51 -20.80 -7.11
CA PRO A 393 -1.59 -21.34 -6.30
C PRO A 393 -1.05 -21.87 -4.97
N GLY A 394 -1.89 -21.98 -3.95
CA GLY A 394 -1.51 -22.55 -2.67
C GLY A 394 -2.33 -22.01 -1.49
N PRO A 395 -1.91 -22.23 -0.25
CA PRO A 395 -2.65 -21.86 0.94
C PRO A 395 -2.65 -20.34 1.18
N SER A 396 -3.77 -19.83 1.70
CA SER A 396 -3.88 -18.46 2.22
C SER A 396 -3.52 -18.44 3.70
N ARG A 397 -2.32 -17.98 4.04
CA ARG A 397 -1.76 -17.94 5.40
C ARG A 397 -1.00 -16.65 5.65
N THR A 398 -0.75 -16.33 6.90
CA THR A 398 0.15 -15.24 7.30
C THR A 398 1.45 -15.81 7.87
N TYR A 399 2.55 -15.21 7.51
CA TYR A 399 3.91 -15.60 7.91
C TYR A 399 4.62 -14.43 8.56
N GLY A 400 5.53 -14.73 9.49
CA GLY A 400 6.49 -13.80 10.06
C GLY A 400 7.89 -14.32 9.88
N LEU A 401 8.77 -13.54 9.26
CA LEU A 401 10.18 -13.89 9.07
C LEU A 401 11.06 -12.89 9.83
N ASP A 402 12.22 -13.33 10.29
CA ASP A 402 13.25 -12.41 10.77
C ASP A 402 13.71 -11.53 9.59
N ALA A 403 13.56 -10.23 9.72
CA ALA A 403 13.85 -9.30 8.64
C ALA A 403 15.34 -9.27 8.23
N ARG A 404 16.25 -9.70 9.11
CA ARG A 404 17.71 -9.73 8.85
C ARG A 404 18.14 -10.79 7.84
N ASN A 405 17.42 -11.92 7.76
CA ASN A 405 17.88 -13.10 7.01
C ASN A 405 16.77 -13.87 6.31
N GLY A 406 15.51 -13.47 6.45
CA GLY A 406 14.36 -14.12 5.83
C GLY A 406 13.98 -15.49 6.45
N HIS A 407 14.50 -15.85 7.64
CA HIS A 407 14.15 -17.10 8.29
C HIS A 407 12.76 -17.05 8.91
N LEU A 408 12.00 -18.13 8.72
CA LEU A 408 10.64 -18.27 9.26
C LEU A 408 10.65 -18.35 10.78
N VAL A 409 9.89 -17.46 11.45
CA VAL A 409 9.77 -17.44 12.92
C VAL A 409 8.34 -17.59 13.41
N TRP A 410 7.35 -17.39 12.54
CA TRP A 410 5.96 -17.51 12.92
C TRP A 410 5.04 -17.77 11.73
N THR A 411 3.96 -18.54 11.97
CA THR A 411 2.90 -18.78 10.98
C THR A 411 1.53 -18.69 11.60
N PHE A 412 0.54 -18.31 10.79
CA PHE A 412 -0.86 -18.32 11.16
C PHE A 412 -1.73 -18.86 10.02
N THR A 413 -2.73 -19.66 10.35
CA THR A 413 -3.52 -20.47 9.39
C THR A 413 -4.51 -19.67 8.54
N ASP A 414 -4.69 -18.35 8.76
CA ASP A 414 -5.50 -17.45 7.93
C ASP A 414 -4.67 -16.27 7.46
N GLY A 415 -5.01 -15.73 6.32
CA GLY A 415 -4.38 -14.61 5.67
C GLY A 415 -4.91 -14.51 4.25
N LYS A 416 -4.74 -13.38 3.57
CA LYS A 416 -5.04 -13.27 2.14
C LYS A 416 -4.29 -12.10 1.50
N TYR A 417 -4.84 -10.89 1.59
CA TYR A 417 -4.28 -9.73 0.92
C TYR A 417 -3.46 -8.84 1.85
N SER A 418 -3.87 -8.79 3.11
CA SER A 418 -3.39 -7.75 4.00
C SER A 418 -2.32 -8.26 4.94
N PRO A 419 -1.27 -7.45 5.15
CA PRO A 419 -0.31 -7.73 6.20
C PRO A 419 -0.90 -7.40 7.56
N VAL A 420 -0.06 -7.56 8.58
CA VAL A 420 -0.37 -7.18 9.94
C VAL A 420 -0.27 -5.67 10.15
N VAL A 421 -0.97 -5.19 11.14
CA VAL A 421 -0.76 -3.88 11.76
C VAL A 421 -0.61 -4.06 13.27
N ALA A 422 -0.02 -3.09 13.96
CA ALA A 422 0.27 -3.22 15.38
C ALA A 422 -0.04 -1.97 16.19
N ASP A 423 -0.19 -2.15 17.49
CA ASP A 423 -0.03 -1.12 18.51
C ASP A 423 1.14 -1.49 19.47
N SER A 424 1.32 -0.74 20.55
CA SER A 424 2.40 -0.98 21.50
C SER A 424 2.34 -2.34 22.23
N GLN A 425 1.23 -3.05 22.16
CA GLN A 425 0.97 -4.27 22.93
C GLN A 425 0.48 -5.44 22.07
N ARG A 426 -0.05 -5.16 20.86
CA ARG A 426 -0.82 -6.14 20.08
C ARG A 426 -0.45 -6.13 18.61
N LEU A 427 -0.54 -7.30 18.02
CA LEU A 427 -0.53 -7.50 16.58
C LEU A 427 -1.95 -7.80 16.11
N TYR A 428 -2.35 -7.26 14.98
CA TYR A 428 -3.64 -7.50 14.36
C TYR A 428 -3.43 -8.08 12.96
N VAL A 429 -4.06 -9.22 12.72
CA VAL A 429 -4.01 -9.92 11.42
C VAL A 429 -5.35 -9.78 10.73
N ALA A 430 -5.37 -9.34 9.50
CA ALA A 430 -6.53 -9.42 8.64
C ALA A 430 -6.46 -10.72 7.82
N GLY A 431 -7.32 -11.68 8.17
CA GLY A 431 -7.53 -12.89 7.40
C GLY A 431 -8.51 -12.67 6.24
N ARG A 432 -8.99 -13.77 5.65
CA ARG A 432 -9.91 -13.68 4.51
C ARG A 432 -11.23 -12.97 4.87
N THR A 433 -11.85 -13.38 5.98
CA THR A 433 -13.16 -12.89 6.43
C THR A 433 -13.19 -12.57 7.92
N HIS A 434 -12.05 -12.61 8.58
CA HIS A 434 -11.89 -12.37 10.01
C HIS A 434 -10.76 -11.40 10.30
N VAL A 435 -10.84 -10.73 11.44
CA VAL A 435 -9.73 -9.99 12.05
C VAL A 435 -9.38 -10.65 13.36
N TYR A 436 -8.11 -10.76 13.63
CA TYR A 436 -7.55 -11.40 14.81
C TYR A 436 -6.68 -10.45 15.60
N GLY A 437 -6.77 -10.49 16.91
CA GLY A 437 -5.82 -9.82 17.80
C GLY A 437 -4.90 -10.83 18.47
N PHE A 438 -3.62 -10.45 18.60
CA PHE A 438 -2.58 -11.26 19.25
C PHE A 438 -1.80 -10.41 20.24
N VAL A 439 -1.22 -11.08 21.23
CA VAL A 439 -0.22 -10.52 22.14
C VAL A 439 0.98 -11.47 22.22
N PRO A 440 2.20 -10.97 22.55
CA PRO A 440 3.31 -11.86 22.90
C PRO A 440 2.90 -12.87 23.98
N SER A 441 3.33 -14.13 23.84
CA SER A 441 2.96 -15.20 24.80
C SER A 441 3.39 -14.87 26.22
N SER A 442 4.50 -14.15 26.41
CA SER A 442 4.96 -13.65 27.70
C SER A 442 4.02 -12.64 28.34
N GLN A 443 3.24 -11.90 27.57
CA GLN A 443 2.30 -10.89 28.06
C GLN A 443 0.87 -11.41 28.19
N TYR A 444 0.59 -12.65 27.78
CA TYR A 444 -0.78 -13.18 27.74
C TYR A 444 -1.48 -13.22 29.09
N ARG A 445 -0.79 -13.66 30.17
CA ARG A 445 -1.36 -13.71 31.53
C ARG A 445 -1.75 -12.31 32.02
N ALA A 446 -0.89 -11.32 31.83
CA ALA A 446 -1.15 -9.93 32.22
C ALA A 446 -2.35 -9.35 31.43
N TYR A 447 -2.41 -9.64 30.13
CA TYR A 447 -3.53 -9.26 29.27
C TYR A 447 -4.86 -9.84 29.78
N VAL A 448 -4.92 -11.14 30.09
CA VAL A 448 -6.14 -11.80 30.61
C VAL A 448 -6.60 -11.16 31.90
N LYS A 449 -5.68 -10.87 32.83
CA LYS A 449 -5.97 -10.19 34.09
C LYS A 449 -6.57 -8.79 33.88
N ASP A 450 -5.98 -7.99 32.97
CA ASP A 450 -6.47 -6.64 32.61
C ASP A 450 -7.89 -6.70 31.99
N VAL A 451 -8.13 -7.62 31.04
CA VAL A 451 -9.44 -7.77 30.39
C VAL A 451 -10.53 -8.24 31.37
N LEU A 452 -10.18 -9.16 32.27
CA LEU A 452 -11.14 -9.63 33.33
C LEU A 452 -11.45 -8.50 34.31
N HIS A 453 -10.46 -7.72 34.73
CA HIS A 453 -10.66 -6.56 35.58
C HIS A 453 -11.61 -5.54 34.93
N ARG A 454 -11.38 -5.20 33.66
CA ARG A 454 -12.26 -4.28 32.89
C ARG A 454 -13.69 -4.81 32.69
N ARG A 455 -13.90 -6.13 32.74
CA ARG A 455 -15.27 -6.74 32.69
C ARG A 455 -16.03 -6.60 34.00
N LYS A 456 -15.34 -6.67 35.15
CA LYS A 456 -15.94 -6.53 36.47
C LYS A 456 -16.37 -5.10 36.81
N HIS A 457 -15.77 -4.10 36.17
CA HIS A 457 -16.01 -2.67 36.41
C HIS A 457 -16.80 -1.97 35.28
N ARG A 458 -17.45 -2.75 34.42
CA ARG A 458 -18.40 -2.30 33.38
C ARG A 458 -19.77 -2.92 33.58
#